data_7ff993c6f30db87023e29c0e11fbaa36
#
_entry.id   7ff993c6f30db87023e29c0e11fbaa36
#
_cell.length_a   1.000
_cell.length_b   1.000
_cell.length_c   1.000
_cell.angle_alpha   90.00
_cell.angle_beta   90.00
_cell.angle_gamma   90.00
#
_symmetry.space_group_name_H-M   'P 1'
#
loop_
_entity.id
_entity.type
_entity.pdbx_description
1 polymer ?
#
loop_
_entity_poly.entity_id
_entity_poly.type
_entity_poly.pdbx_seq_one_letter_code
_entity_poly.pdbx_strand_id
1 'polypeptide(L)'
;MFEEGIGAGIYTDDNAFEKLGLYAASRNDCLSKANLIITLQPLSNDELDLVTKGSTILGTVNPFYNQEHIDECKKRGINLVSMEFIPRITRAQKMDVLSSQANLAGYSAVIESAKHLSKGLPMMMTAAGTLKPARVFVIG
;
A
#
# COMPACT_ATOMS: atom_id res chain seq x y z
N MET A 1 18.28 6.81 -0.14
CA MET A 1 17.60 7.73 0.79
C MET A 1 16.19 7.28 1.03
N PHE A 2 15.57 7.68 2.11
CA PHE A 2 14.17 7.43 2.42
C PHE A 2 13.54 8.70 3.02
N GLU A 3 12.22 8.83 2.89
CA GLU A 3 11.47 9.95 3.46
C GLU A 3 11.40 9.83 4.98
N GLU A 4 11.68 10.92 5.70
CA GLU A 4 11.59 10.97 7.16
C GLU A 4 10.21 10.52 7.65
N GLY A 5 10.19 9.63 8.65
CA GLY A 5 8.97 9.11 9.25
C GLY A 5 8.22 8.07 8.40
N ILE A 6 8.79 7.57 7.29
CA ILE A 6 8.13 6.59 6.39
C ILE A 6 7.67 5.33 7.13
N GLY A 7 8.35 4.93 8.19
CA GLY A 7 8.04 3.75 8.99
C GLY A 7 6.99 3.97 10.09
N ALA A 8 6.50 5.19 10.31
CA ALA A 8 5.62 5.50 11.45
C ALA A 8 4.34 4.66 11.47
N GLY A 9 3.74 4.38 10.31
CA GLY A 9 2.53 3.56 10.19
C GLY A 9 2.71 2.09 10.55
N ILE A 10 3.95 1.61 10.61
CA ILE A 10 4.30 0.23 10.98
C ILE A 10 5.16 0.18 12.26
N TYR A 11 5.12 1.25 13.06
CA TYR A 11 5.87 1.38 14.32
C TYR A 11 7.38 1.16 14.17
N THR A 12 7.94 1.54 13.02
CA THR A 12 9.38 1.48 12.74
C THR A 12 9.93 2.91 12.68
N ASP A 13 10.94 3.19 13.48
CA ASP A 13 11.61 4.49 13.49
C ASP A 13 12.67 4.61 12.38
N ASP A 14 13.08 5.85 12.10
CA ASP A 14 14.07 6.13 11.06
C ASP A 14 15.43 5.50 11.36
N ASN A 15 15.80 5.35 12.64
CA ASN A 15 17.05 4.69 13.04
C ASN A 15 17.15 3.23 12.54
N ALA A 16 16.00 2.54 12.38
CA ALA A 16 15.99 1.19 11.85
C ALA A 16 16.47 1.14 10.39
N PHE A 17 16.10 2.14 9.61
CA PHE A 17 16.53 2.27 8.21
C PHE A 17 17.97 2.77 8.11
N GLU A 18 18.38 3.68 8.98
CA GLU A 18 19.76 4.18 9.05
C GLU A 18 20.77 3.07 9.38
N LYS A 19 20.42 2.14 10.25
CA LYS A 19 21.24 0.94 10.53
C LYS A 19 21.46 0.04 9.32
N LEU A 20 20.61 0.15 8.30
CA LEU A 20 20.77 -0.55 7.01
C LEU A 20 21.62 0.26 6.01
N GLY A 21 22.20 1.38 6.42
CA GLY A 21 23.02 2.23 5.58
C GLY A 21 22.23 3.23 4.73
N LEU A 22 20.94 3.39 5.02
CA LEU A 22 20.10 4.40 4.38
C LEU A 22 20.18 5.70 5.16
N TYR A 23 19.81 6.82 4.53
CA TYR A 23 19.73 8.13 5.21
C TYR A 23 18.36 8.76 5.00
N ALA A 24 17.86 9.41 6.04
CA ALA A 24 16.60 10.14 6.03
C ALA A 24 16.76 11.45 5.21
N ALA A 25 15.72 11.83 4.51
CA ALA A 25 15.67 13.04 3.72
C ALA A 25 14.24 13.60 3.68
N SER A 26 14.12 14.89 3.37
CA SER A 26 12.80 15.47 3.14
C SER A 26 12.12 14.82 1.91
N ARG A 27 10.79 14.82 1.88
CA ARG A 27 10.03 14.34 0.73
C ARG A 27 10.46 15.02 -0.57
N ASN A 28 10.68 16.34 -0.55
CA ASN A 28 11.11 17.09 -1.71
C ASN A 28 12.50 16.66 -2.20
N ASP A 29 13.42 16.37 -1.29
CA ASP A 29 14.75 15.85 -1.63
C ASP A 29 14.66 14.45 -2.23
N CYS A 30 13.82 13.58 -1.67
CA CYS A 30 13.58 12.24 -2.20
C CYS A 30 13.05 12.31 -3.64
N LEU A 31 12.10 13.19 -3.93
CA LEU A 31 11.49 13.34 -5.24
C LEU A 31 12.45 13.95 -6.27
N SER A 32 13.19 14.99 -5.88
CA SER A 32 14.04 15.76 -6.81
C SER A 32 15.39 15.12 -7.12
N LYS A 33 15.93 14.30 -6.22
CA LYS A 33 17.28 13.73 -6.34
C LYS A 33 17.31 12.27 -6.76
N ALA A 34 16.17 11.55 -6.67
CA ALA A 34 16.12 10.13 -6.97
C ALA A 34 15.92 9.86 -8.47
N ASN A 35 16.67 8.88 -9.01
CA ASN A 35 16.43 8.33 -10.35
C ASN A 35 15.36 7.23 -10.34
N LEU A 36 15.17 6.56 -9.19
CA LEU A 36 14.11 5.57 -8.96
C LEU A 36 13.38 5.97 -7.68
N ILE A 37 12.10 6.23 -7.81
CA ILE A 37 11.19 6.58 -6.72
C ILE A 37 10.25 5.42 -6.48
N ILE A 38 10.18 4.92 -5.25
CA ILE A 38 9.23 3.89 -4.84
C ILE A 38 8.13 4.56 -4.01
N THR A 39 6.87 4.40 -4.41
CA THR A 39 5.74 5.00 -3.72
C THR A 39 4.56 4.03 -3.59
N LEU A 40 3.78 4.20 -2.53
CA LEU A 40 2.55 3.42 -2.31
C LEU A 40 1.31 4.06 -2.93
N GLN A 41 1.39 5.35 -3.25
CA GLN A 41 0.27 6.11 -3.82
C GLN A 41 0.74 6.97 -4.99
N PRO A 42 -0.13 7.31 -5.93
CA PRO A 42 0.19 8.26 -6.98
C PRO A 42 0.66 9.59 -6.39
N LEU A 43 1.66 10.18 -7.00
CA LEU A 43 2.13 11.53 -6.66
C LEU A 43 1.14 12.58 -7.18
N SER A 44 0.99 13.68 -6.44
CA SER A 44 0.24 14.85 -6.91
C SER A 44 0.96 15.55 -8.07
N ASN A 45 0.28 16.43 -8.79
CA ASN A 45 0.89 17.19 -9.88
C ASN A 45 2.05 18.06 -9.42
N ASP A 46 1.92 18.70 -8.24
CA ASP A 46 2.97 19.52 -7.64
C ASP A 46 4.21 18.67 -7.29
N GLU A 47 4.00 17.44 -6.83
CA GLU A 47 5.07 16.49 -6.56
C GLU A 47 5.73 15.97 -7.83
N LEU A 48 4.95 15.72 -8.89
CA LEU A 48 5.50 15.34 -10.20
C LEU A 48 6.39 16.43 -10.80
N ASP A 49 6.12 17.70 -10.49
CA ASP A 49 6.96 18.83 -10.93
C ASP A 49 8.35 18.83 -10.29
N LEU A 50 8.50 18.18 -9.14
CA LEU A 50 9.79 18.00 -8.47
C LEU A 50 10.62 16.84 -9.06
N VAL A 51 9.96 15.89 -9.71
CA VAL A 51 10.63 14.69 -10.23
C VAL A 51 11.47 15.00 -11.46
N THR A 52 12.73 14.58 -11.44
CA THR A 52 13.64 14.79 -12.57
C THR A 52 13.17 14.02 -13.80
N LYS A 53 13.14 14.68 -14.95
CA LYS A 53 12.83 14.05 -16.24
C LYS A 53 13.74 12.83 -16.49
N GLY A 54 13.13 11.73 -16.92
CA GLY A 54 13.82 10.45 -17.16
C GLY A 54 13.90 9.55 -15.94
N SER A 55 13.52 10.05 -14.74
CA SER A 55 13.39 9.20 -13.55
C SER A 55 12.27 8.18 -13.70
N THR A 56 12.32 7.14 -12.90
CA THR A 56 11.31 6.07 -12.88
C THR A 56 10.55 6.11 -11.55
N ILE A 57 9.23 6.10 -11.61
CA ILE A 57 8.35 5.89 -10.47
C ILE A 57 7.86 4.44 -10.51
N LEU A 58 8.08 3.70 -9.41
CA LEU A 58 7.58 2.36 -9.19
C LEU A 58 6.56 2.39 -8.04
N GLY A 59 5.32 2.00 -8.29
CA GLY A 59 4.31 2.04 -7.23
C GLY A 59 2.95 1.52 -7.64
N THR A 60 1.99 1.63 -6.73
CA THR A 60 0.58 1.38 -6.98
C THR A 60 -0.08 2.67 -7.43
N VAL A 61 -0.48 2.73 -8.69
CA VAL A 61 -0.95 3.98 -9.33
C VAL A 61 -2.38 3.88 -9.85
N ASN A 62 -3.01 2.72 -9.68
CA ASN A 62 -4.37 2.43 -10.12
C ASN A 62 -4.62 2.79 -11.62
N PRO A 63 -3.85 2.20 -12.55
CA PRO A 63 -3.76 2.67 -13.93
C PRO A 63 -5.08 2.64 -14.70
N PHE A 64 -6.02 1.75 -14.31
CA PHE A 64 -7.32 1.64 -14.97
C PHE A 64 -8.28 2.80 -14.66
N TYR A 65 -8.06 3.50 -13.55
CA TYR A 65 -8.94 4.59 -13.08
C TYR A 65 -8.21 5.93 -12.96
N ASN A 66 -6.92 5.97 -13.27
CA ASN A 66 -6.06 7.15 -13.07
C ASN A 66 -5.29 7.53 -14.34
N GLN A 67 -6.00 7.61 -15.47
CA GLN A 67 -5.42 7.94 -16.76
C GLN A 67 -4.75 9.34 -16.75
N GLU A 68 -5.35 10.28 -16.03
CA GLU A 68 -4.79 11.64 -15.91
C GLU A 68 -3.38 11.63 -15.34
N HIS A 69 -3.14 10.86 -14.27
CA HIS A 69 -1.80 10.73 -13.67
C HIS A 69 -0.78 10.13 -14.64
N ILE A 70 -1.21 9.13 -15.43
CA ILE A 70 -0.35 8.53 -16.46
C ILE A 70 0.02 9.57 -17.51
N ASP A 71 -0.93 10.36 -17.98
CA ASP A 71 -0.70 11.39 -18.98
C ASP A 71 0.20 12.50 -18.43
N GLU A 72 0.05 12.88 -17.17
CA GLU A 72 0.92 13.87 -16.50
C GLU A 72 2.37 13.36 -16.36
N CYS A 73 2.57 12.09 -15.99
CA CYS A 73 3.90 11.47 -15.98
C CYS A 73 4.52 11.48 -17.40
N LYS A 74 3.73 11.12 -18.41
CA LYS A 74 4.17 11.12 -19.81
C LYS A 74 4.57 12.51 -20.30
N LYS A 75 3.78 13.54 -20.01
CA LYS A 75 4.08 14.94 -20.37
C LYS A 75 5.42 15.40 -19.79
N ARG A 76 5.72 15.00 -18.56
CA ARG A 76 6.97 15.34 -17.86
C ARG A 76 8.16 14.45 -18.27
N GLY A 77 7.92 13.41 -19.06
CA GLY A 77 8.95 12.46 -19.46
C GLY A 77 9.43 11.58 -18.32
N ILE A 78 8.52 11.25 -17.38
CA ILE A 78 8.76 10.36 -16.24
C ILE A 78 8.34 8.94 -16.66
N ASN A 79 9.17 7.94 -16.36
CA ASN A 79 8.83 6.55 -16.56
C ASN A 79 7.95 6.07 -15.39
N LEU A 80 6.87 5.37 -15.70
CA LEU A 80 5.95 4.85 -14.69
C LEU A 80 5.87 3.33 -14.77
N VAL A 81 6.13 2.65 -13.65
CA VAL A 81 6.02 1.20 -13.50
C VAL A 81 4.93 0.90 -12.47
N SER A 82 3.81 0.40 -12.95
CA SER A 82 2.66 0.05 -12.11
C SER A 82 2.81 -1.35 -11.55
N MET A 83 2.77 -1.48 -10.23
CA MET A 83 2.84 -2.77 -9.55
C MET A 83 1.56 -3.61 -9.73
N GLU A 84 0.45 -3.00 -10.13
CA GLU A 84 -0.80 -3.70 -10.46
C GLU A 84 -0.66 -4.61 -11.68
N PHE A 85 0.32 -4.36 -12.55
CA PHE A 85 0.60 -5.19 -13.72
C PHE A 85 1.57 -6.34 -13.45
N ILE A 86 2.04 -6.54 -12.23
CA ILE A 86 2.83 -7.72 -11.88
C ILE A 86 1.97 -8.96 -12.11
N PRO A 87 2.42 -9.92 -12.96
CA PRO A 87 1.63 -11.09 -13.29
C PRO A 87 1.48 -12.02 -12.08
N ARG A 88 0.27 -12.55 -11.89
CA ARG A 88 -0.04 -13.48 -10.78
C ARG A 88 0.39 -14.90 -11.12
N ILE A 89 1.69 -15.10 -11.23
CA ILE A 89 2.34 -16.40 -11.50
C ILE A 89 3.30 -16.75 -10.36
N THR A 90 3.61 -18.02 -10.21
CA THR A 90 4.47 -18.52 -9.11
C THR A 90 5.80 -17.77 -9.00
N ARG A 91 6.44 -17.45 -10.13
CA ARG A 91 7.72 -16.74 -10.16
C ARG A 91 7.62 -15.31 -9.63
N ALA A 92 6.46 -14.67 -9.75
CA ALA A 92 6.22 -13.28 -9.38
C ALA A 92 5.54 -13.12 -8.00
N GLN A 93 5.16 -14.21 -7.31
CA GLN A 93 4.45 -14.14 -6.02
C GLN A 93 5.16 -13.27 -4.97
N LYS A 94 6.49 -13.27 -4.94
CA LYS A 94 7.26 -12.46 -3.99
C LYS A 94 7.18 -10.94 -4.27
N MET A 95 6.76 -10.57 -5.48
CA MET A 95 6.59 -9.19 -5.93
C MET A 95 5.11 -8.76 -5.98
N ASP A 96 4.18 -9.69 -5.75
CA ASP A 96 2.72 -9.44 -5.83
C ASP A 96 2.24 -8.72 -4.56
N VAL A 97 2.35 -7.41 -4.59
CA VAL A 97 1.91 -6.54 -3.50
C VAL A 97 0.39 -6.53 -3.35
N LEU A 98 -0.37 -6.72 -4.44
CA LEU A 98 -1.83 -6.72 -4.37
C LEU A 98 -2.35 -7.90 -3.59
N SER A 99 -1.85 -9.12 -3.85
CA SER A 99 -2.26 -10.32 -3.11
C SER A 99 -1.86 -10.23 -1.63
N SER A 100 -0.67 -9.71 -1.33
CA SER A 100 -0.22 -9.51 0.04
C SER A 100 -1.12 -8.53 0.81
N GLN A 101 -1.47 -7.40 0.20
CA GLN A 101 -2.34 -6.39 0.81
C GLN A 101 -3.80 -6.88 0.89
N ALA A 102 -4.29 -7.61 -0.11
CA ALA A 102 -5.63 -8.18 -0.08
C ALA A 102 -5.81 -9.16 1.09
N ASN A 103 -4.80 -9.94 1.43
CA ASN A 103 -4.82 -10.83 2.59
C ASN A 103 -5.00 -10.05 3.90
N LEU A 104 -4.23 -8.97 4.10
CA LEU A 104 -4.37 -8.10 5.27
C LEU A 104 -5.71 -7.36 5.30
N ALA A 105 -6.20 -6.90 4.15
CA ALA A 105 -7.50 -6.27 4.01
C ALA A 105 -8.64 -7.23 4.39
N GLY A 106 -8.58 -8.50 3.95
CA GLY A 106 -9.53 -9.54 4.31
C GLY A 106 -9.55 -9.81 5.82
N TYR A 107 -8.38 -9.91 6.45
CA TYR A 107 -8.26 -10.04 7.89
C TYR A 107 -8.89 -8.85 8.62
N SER A 108 -8.53 -7.63 8.23
CA SER A 108 -9.09 -6.39 8.81
C SER A 108 -10.60 -6.30 8.65
N ALA A 109 -11.13 -6.68 7.47
CA ALA A 109 -12.57 -6.67 7.19
C ALA A 109 -13.35 -7.60 8.14
N VAL A 110 -12.80 -8.77 8.46
CA VAL A 110 -13.44 -9.70 9.43
C VAL A 110 -13.46 -9.09 10.83
N ILE A 111 -12.35 -8.52 11.29
CA ILE A 111 -12.26 -7.90 12.62
C ILE A 111 -13.19 -6.70 12.72
N GLU A 112 -13.20 -5.81 11.73
CA GLU A 112 -14.08 -4.64 11.73
C GLU A 112 -15.56 -5.05 11.64
N SER A 113 -15.89 -6.06 10.84
CA SER A 113 -17.24 -6.60 10.78
C SER A 113 -17.69 -7.17 12.12
N ALA A 114 -16.81 -7.89 12.81
CA ALA A 114 -17.09 -8.46 14.14
C ALA A 114 -17.37 -7.37 15.18
N LYS A 115 -16.65 -6.24 15.12
CA LYS A 115 -16.85 -5.08 16.00
C LYS A 115 -18.24 -4.46 15.85
N HIS A 116 -18.80 -4.46 14.66
CA HIS A 116 -20.12 -3.90 14.37
C HIS A 116 -21.28 -4.89 14.60
N LEU A 117 -21.00 -6.16 14.91
CA LEU A 117 -22.03 -7.14 15.21
C LEU A 117 -22.56 -6.95 16.65
N SER A 118 -23.88 -7.06 16.81
CA SER A 118 -24.52 -7.07 18.13
C SER A 118 -24.41 -8.42 18.86
N LYS A 119 -23.70 -9.40 18.30
CA LYS A 119 -23.51 -10.75 18.86
C LYS A 119 -22.15 -11.33 18.45
N GLY A 120 -21.72 -12.40 19.12
CA GLY A 120 -20.49 -13.10 18.77
C GLY A 120 -20.57 -13.81 17.42
N LEU A 121 -19.43 -13.93 16.74
CA LEU A 121 -19.32 -14.71 15.50
C LEU A 121 -19.55 -16.21 15.73
N PRO A 122 -18.85 -16.88 16.68
CA PRO A 122 -19.04 -18.29 16.95
C PRO A 122 -20.26 -18.57 17.83
N MET A 123 -20.71 -19.81 17.84
CA MET A 123 -21.58 -20.31 18.88
C MET A 123 -20.79 -20.34 20.20
N MET A 124 -21.40 -19.82 21.26
CA MET A 124 -20.80 -19.81 22.58
C MET A 124 -21.77 -20.39 23.61
N MET A 125 -21.27 -21.22 24.51
CA MET A 125 -22.03 -21.74 25.64
C MET A 125 -21.69 -20.90 26.89
N THR A 126 -22.71 -20.45 27.57
CA THR A 126 -22.60 -19.71 28.83
C THR A 126 -23.42 -20.42 29.92
N ALA A 127 -23.19 -20.06 31.17
CA ALA A 127 -24.01 -20.56 32.29
C ALA A 127 -25.50 -20.21 32.13
N ALA A 128 -25.83 -19.16 31.40
CA ALA A 128 -27.20 -18.71 31.12
C ALA A 128 -27.80 -19.33 29.85
N GLY A 129 -27.04 -20.16 29.11
CA GLY A 129 -27.50 -20.82 27.90
C GLY A 129 -26.58 -20.65 26.70
N THR A 130 -27.04 -21.06 25.53
CA THR A 130 -26.28 -21.06 24.29
C THR A 130 -26.54 -19.80 23.47
N LEU A 131 -25.49 -19.10 23.11
CA LEU A 131 -25.53 -18.00 22.15
C LEU A 131 -25.42 -18.57 20.72
N LYS A 132 -26.39 -18.23 19.88
CA LYS A 132 -26.41 -18.68 18.47
C LYS A 132 -25.30 -17.94 17.67
N PRO A 133 -24.65 -18.64 16.72
CA PRO A 133 -23.62 -18.02 15.88
C PRO A 133 -24.20 -16.93 14.96
N ALA A 134 -23.33 -16.04 14.51
CA ALA A 134 -23.67 -15.14 13.43
C ALA A 134 -23.74 -15.88 12.08
N ARG A 135 -24.52 -15.33 11.15
CA ARG A 135 -24.47 -15.75 9.74
C ARG A 135 -23.55 -14.79 9.00
N VAL A 136 -22.54 -15.33 8.34
CA VAL A 136 -21.55 -14.55 7.58
C VAL A 136 -21.66 -14.95 6.11
N PHE A 137 -21.69 -13.97 5.24
CA PHE A 137 -21.62 -14.14 3.81
C PHE A 137 -20.39 -13.42 3.29
N VAL A 138 -19.54 -14.11 2.52
CA VAL A 138 -18.29 -13.58 1.98
C VAL A 138 -18.40 -13.47 0.46
N ILE A 139 -18.07 -12.30 -0.08
CA ILE A 139 -18.01 -12.02 -1.51
C ILE A 139 -16.56 -11.65 -1.85
N GLY A 140 -15.96 -12.34 -2.81
CA GLY A 140 -14.60 -12.07 -3.28
C GLY A 140 -13.60 -13.16 -3.00
#